data_046ecb8607c799bf862785768b2cfea4
#
_entry.id   046ecb8607c799bf862785768b2cfea4
#
_cell.length_a   1.000
_cell.length_b   1.000
_cell.length_c   1.000
_cell.angle_alpha   90.00
_cell.angle_beta   90.00
_cell.angle_gamma   90.00
#
_symmetry.space_group_name_H-M   'P 1'
#
loop_
_entity.id
_entity.type
_entity.pdbx_description
1 polymer ?
#
loop_
_entity_poly.entity_id
_entity_poly.type
_entity_poly.pdbx_seq_one_letter_code
_entity_poly.pdbx_strand_id
1 'polypeptide(L)'
;MALADQDELQRGVYTGSAGNMAQGVAFNARQRGIPCRVIVPETAPQTKLTAIARLGAIAVPVPFDEWWSVICDHGHPLEEGFFVHPMSDPAVIAGNGTVALEILEELPDVDAVIVPYGGGGLSCGIASALKALRSDIKVFAAEVETAAPLAASLEAGGAVEVERIPTFIDGIGGKGVLPEMWPMASSLLDGSIVVSVKEICHAIQTLVSHAHLVAEGAGGASVAAALTGMAGQGKVVAVVSGGNLDPVVLKTILEGDIPPLA
;
A
#
# COMPACT_ATOMS: atom_id res chain seq x y z
N MET A 1 16.91 5.94 -0.31
CA MET A 1 18.26 5.70 -0.90
C MET A 1 18.95 6.98 -1.38
N ALA A 2 18.33 7.90 -2.10
CA ALA A 2 18.99 9.13 -2.58
C ALA A 2 19.49 10.05 -1.44
N LEU A 3 18.85 10.01 -0.30
CA LEU A 3 19.18 10.80 0.90
C LEU A 3 19.88 9.97 1.99
N ALA A 4 20.13 8.69 1.77
CA ALA A 4 20.75 7.81 2.72
C ALA A 4 22.28 7.97 2.73
N ASP A 5 22.91 7.62 3.87
CA ASP A 5 24.34 7.58 4.01
C ASP A 5 24.96 6.56 3.02
N GLN A 6 26.02 6.98 2.31
CA GLN A 6 26.63 6.15 1.27
C GLN A 6 27.35 4.94 1.81
N ASP A 7 27.98 5.06 2.99
CA ASP A 7 28.71 3.94 3.63
C ASP A 7 27.71 2.89 4.14
N GLU A 8 26.55 3.33 4.60
CA GLU A 8 25.45 2.45 4.99
C GLU A 8 24.85 1.73 3.79
N LEU A 9 24.62 2.44 2.67
CA LEU A 9 24.16 1.86 1.41
C LEU A 9 25.13 0.82 0.83
N GLN A 10 26.44 0.98 1.01
CA GLN A 10 27.43 -0.02 0.55
C GLN A 10 27.29 -1.36 1.25
N ARG A 11 26.81 -1.39 2.50
CA ARG A 11 26.51 -2.64 3.21
C ARG A 11 25.24 -3.33 2.70
N GLY A 12 24.45 -2.62 1.92
CA GLY A 12 23.21 -3.09 1.33
C GLY A 12 21.99 -2.33 1.80
N VAL A 13 20.84 -2.69 1.26
CA VAL A 13 19.53 -2.18 1.68
C VAL A 13 18.59 -3.34 1.99
N TYR A 14 17.70 -3.12 2.95
CA TYR A 14 16.63 -4.09 3.21
C TYR A 14 15.31 -3.40 3.58
N THR A 15 14.21 -4.15 3.47
CA THR A 15 12.86 -3.68 3.80
C THR A 15 11.99 -4.85 4.28
N GLY A 16 10.93 -4.55 5.02
CA GLY A 16 9.94 -5.53 5.48
C GLY A 16 8.66 -5.46 4.64
N SER A 17 8.65 -6.06 3.46
CA SER A 17 7.46 -6.04 2.59
C SER A 17 7.51 -7.17 1.57
N ALA A 18 6.37 -7.83 1.29
CA ALA A 18 6.27 -8.78 0.17
C ALA A 18 5.62 -8.18 -1.09
N GLY A 19 5.12 -6.94 -1.01
CA GLY A 19 4.34 -6.29 -2.07
C GLY A 19 5.11 -5.32 -2.97
N ASN A 20 4.42 -4.28 -3.40
CA ASN A 20 4.93 -3.26 -4.33
C ASN A 20 6.17 -2.53 -3.78
N MET A 21 6.18 -2.24 -2.47
CA MET A 21 7.32 -1.58 -1.85
C MET A 21 8.60 -2.42 -1.94
N ALA A 22 8.51 -3.73 -1.71
CA ALA A 22 9.63 -4.66 -1.86
C ALA A 22 10.23 -4.59 -3.27
N GLN A 23 9.37 -4.62 -4.28
CA GLN A 23 9.79 -4.53 -5.68
C GLN A 23 10.40 -3.17 -6.01
N GLY A 24 9.83 -2.08 -5.50
CA GLY A 24 10.37 -0.73 -5.65
C GLY A 24 11.77 -0.58 -5.04
N VAL A 25 11.99 -1.12 -3.82
CA VAL A 25 13.30 -1.13 -3.17
C VAL A 25 14.29 -1.98 -3.96
N ALA A 26 13.90 -3.21 -4.36
CA ALA A 26 14.73 -4.12 -5.13
C ALA A 26 15.14 -3.53 -6.48
N PHE A 27 14.20 -2.89 -7.21
CA PHE A 27 14.47 -2.21 -8.46
C PHE A 27 15.51 -1.09 -8.30
N ASN A 28 15.31 -0.22 -7.30
CA ASN A 28 16.23 0.88 -7.04
C ASN A 28 17.62 0.41 -6.57
N ALA A 29 17.68 -0.64 -5.77
CA ALA A 29 18.93 -1.25 -5.35
C ALA A 29 19.70 -1.83 -6.55
N ARG A 30 19.01 -2.57 -7.42
CA ARG A 30 19.57 -3.11 -8.66
C ARG A 30 20.15 -2.01 -9.57
N GLN A 31 19.44 -0.91 -9.76
CA GLN A 31 19.91 0.22 -10.58
C GLN A 31 21.19 0.85 -10.04
N ARG A 32 21.45 0.73 -8.75
CA ARG A 32 22.63 1.26 -8.06
C ARG A 32 23.72 0.22 -7.81
N GLY A 33 23.49 -1.05 -8.17
CA GLY A 33 24.41 -2.15 -7.86
C GLY A 33 24.55 -2.43 -6.36
N ILE A 34 23.50 -2.13 -5.57
CA ILE A 34 23.49 -2.31 -4.10
C ILE A 34 22.83 -3.65 -3.77
N PRO A 35 23.40 -4.48 -2.87
CA PRO A 35 22.74 -5.68 -2.38
C PRO A 35 21.39 -5.34 -1.74
N CYS A 36 20.36 -6.16 -2.02
CA CYS A 36 19.03 -5.95 -1.48
C CYS A 36 18.48 -7.23 -0.86
N ARG A 37 17.98 -7.12 0.38
CA ARG A 37 17.27 -8.18 1.08
C ARG A 37 15.86 -7.70 1.41
N VAL A 38 14.91 -8.62 1.35
CA VAL A 38 13.50 -8.30 1.61
C VAL A 38 12.98 -9.30 2.64
N ILE A 39 12.67 -8.81 3.83
CA ILE A 39 12.06 -9.63 4.88
C ILE A 39 10.57 -9.75 4.56
N VAL A 40 10.11 -10.99 4.43
CA VAL A 40 8.75 -11.31 4.00
C VAL A 40 8.08 -12.28 4.97
N PRO A 41 6.76 -12.22 5.15
CA PRO A 41 6.06 -13.29 5.83
C PRO A 41 6.26 -14.61 5.08
N GLU A 42 6.46 -15.73 5.79
CA GLU A 42 6.59 -17.06 5.18
C GLU A 42 5.37 -17.49 4.37
N THR A 43 4.22 -16.84 4.60
CA THR A 43 2.98 -17.00 3.84
C THR A 43 2.91 -16.16 2.57
N ALA A 44 3.98 -15.41 2.22
CA ALA A 44 3.99 -14.55 1.04
C ALA A 44 3.77 -15.34 -0.25
N PRO A 45 2.90 -14.86 -1.18
CA PRO A 45 2.62 -15.54 -2.42
C PRO A 45 3.86 -15.74 -3.30
N GLN A 46 3.99 -16.94 -3.90
CA GLN A 46 5.16 -17.28 -4.74
C GLN A 46 5.34 -16.34 -5.93
N THR A 47 4.26 -15.81 -6.48
CA THR A 47 4.30 -14.81 -7.56
C THR A 47 5.06 -13.55 -7.13
N LYS A 48 4.83 -13.06 -5.92
CA LYS A 48 5.52 -11.89 -5.34
C LYS A 48 6.99 -12.19 -5.04
N LEU A 49 7.29 -13.35 -4.47
CA LEU A 49 8.67 -13.78 -4.21
C LEU A 49 9.46 -13.90 -5.52
N THR A 50 8.85 -14.44 -6.57
CA THR A 50 9.45 -14.53 -7.91
C THR A 50 9.72 -13.14 -8.50
N ALA A 51 8.81 -12.19 -8.32
CA ALA A 51 9.01 -10.81 -8.79
C ALA A 51 10.19 -10.11 -8.07
N ILE A 52 10.31 -10.30 -6.76
CA ILE A 52 11.43 -9.80 -5.95
C ILE A 52 12.76 -10.41 -6.45
N ALA A 53 12.80 -11.73 -6.64
CA ALA A 53 14.00 -12.44 -7.11
C ALA A 53 14.43 -11.99 -8.52
N ARG A 54 13.49 -11.76 -9.45
CA ARG A 54 13.77 -11.23 -10.80
C ARG A 54 14.42 -9.84 -10.77
N LEU A 55 14.18 -9.08 -9.73
CA LEU A 55 14.83 -7.78 -9.51
C LEU A 55 16.20 -7.90 -8.83
N GLY A 56 16.65 -9.12 -8.51
CA GLY A 56 17.96 -9.39 -7.93
C GLY A 56 18.01 -9.28 -6.41
N ALA A 57 16.88 -9.11 -5.75
CA ALA A 57 16.83 -9.09 -4.29
C ALA A 57 16.64 -10.50 -3.71
N ILE A 58 17.11 -10.70 -2.48
CA ILE A 58 16.98 -11.95 -1.74
C ILE A 58 15.79 -11.82 -0.78
N ALA A 59 14.79 -12.65 -0.96
CA ALA A 59 13.69 -12.77 -0.01
C ALA A 59 14.13 -13.58 1.22
N VAL A 60 13.85 -13.05 2.40
CA VAL A 60 14.12 -13.69 3.71
C VAL A 60 12.77 -13.96 4.37
N PRO A 61 12.24 -15.20 4.28
CA PRO A 61 10.99 -15.54 4.90
C PRO A 61 11.14 -15.67 6.41
N VAL A 62 10.20 -15.07 7.15
CA VAL A 62 10.09 -15.12 8.61
C VAL A 62 8.64 -15.33 9.04
N PRO A 63 8.35 -15.82 10.26
CA PRO A 63 7.00 -15.85 10.82
C PRO A 63 6.34 -14.47 10.76
N PHE A 64 5.00 -14.44 10.61
CA PHE A 64 4.26 -13.17 10.44
C PHE A 64 4.50 -12.18 11.60
N ASP A 65 4.55 -12.66 12.84
CA ASP A 65 4.74 -11.79 14.01
C ASP A 65 6.18 -11.22 14.04
N GLU A 66 7.19 -11.97 13.60
CA GLU A 66 8.56 -11.47 13.44
C GLU A 66 8.62 -10.42 12.33
N TRP A 67 7.98 -10.68 11.19
CA TRP A 67 7.85 -9.68 10.12
C TRP A 67 7.19 -8.40 10.62
N TRP A 68 6.11 -8.50 11.42
CA TRP A 68 5.45 -7.34 11.99
C TRP A 68 6.35 -6.58 12.97
N SER A 69 7.14 -7.29 13.78
CA SER A 69 8.14 -6.68 14.66
C SER A 69 9.19 -5.88 13.86
N VAL A 70 9.65 -6.38 12.71
CA VAL A 70 10.57 -5.64 11.82
C VAL A 70 9.99 -4.28 11.41
N ILE A 71 8.69 -4.21 11.18
CA ILE A 71 8.01 -2.95 10.87
C ILE A 71 7.97 -2.05 12.12
N CYS A 72 7.50 -2.57 13.25
CA CYS A 72 7.34 -1.78 14.48
C CYS A 72 8.70 -1.29 15.05
N ASP A 73 9.74 -2.10 14.95
CA ASP A 73 11.08 -1.82 15.51
C ASP A 73 11.99 -1.08 14.52
N HIS A 74 11.50 -0.74 13.32
CA HIS A 74 12.25 -0.07 12.26
C HIS A 74 13.52 -0.81 11.86
N GLY A 75 13.48 -2.12 11.82
CA GLY A 75 14.63 -2.92 11.42
C GLY A 75 14.58 -4.37 11.90
N HIS A 76 15.61 -5.12 11.56
CA HIS A 76 15.78 -6.50 11.97
C HIS A 76 17.18 -6.69 12.57
N PRO A 77 17.32 -7.30 13.76
CA PRO A 77 18.60 -7.35 14.50
C PRO A 77 19.70 -8.14 13.78
N LEU A 78 19.35 -9.02 12.85
CA LEU A 78 20.29 -9.84 12.09
C LEU A 78 20.62 -9.27 10.70
N GLU A 79 20.03 -8.14 10.31
CA GLU A 79 20.26 -7.51 9.01
C GLU A 79 21.16 -6.29 9.15
N GLU A 80 22.15 -6.19 8.26
CA GLU A 80 23.02 -5.04 8.14
C GLU A 80 22.62 -4.19 6.93
N GLY A 81 22.97 -2.89 6.97
CA GLY A 81 22.67 -1.95 5.90
C GLY A 81 21.51 -1.03 6.19
N PHE A 82 21.11 -0.27 5.19
CA PHE A 82 20.08 0.75 5.31
C PHE A 82 18.68 0.13 5.27
N PHE A 83 17.93 0.28 6.36
CA PHE A 83 16.53 -0.13 6.40
C PHE A 83 15.65 0.91 5.70
N VAL A 84 14.92 0.48 4.67
CA VAL A 84 13.90 1.31 4.02
C VAL A 84 12.54 0.94 4.61
N HIS A 85 12.06 1.78 5.54
CA HIS A 85 10.76 1.52 6.17
C HIS A 85 9.62 1.67 5.16
N PRO A 86 8.76 0.63 4.99
CA PRO A 86 7.78 0.63 3.90
C PRO A 86 6.64 1.62 4.06
N MET A 87 6.45 2.18 5.24
CA MET A 87 5.30 3.03 5.58
C MET A 87 5.70 4.42 6.07
N SER A 88 6.65 4.52 7.03
CA SER A 88 6.95 5.75 7.76
C SER A 88 8.25 6.45 7.36
N ASP A 89 9.02 5.90 6.41
CA ASP A 89 10.21 6.59 5.89
C ASP A 89 9.80 7.91 5.19
N PRO A 90 10.31 9.07 5.65
CA PRO A 90 9.94 10.37 5.08
C PRO A 90 10.25 10.48 3.58
N ALA A 91 11.35 9.86 3.11
CA ALA A 91 11.72 9.89 1.70
C ALA A 91 10.78 9.01 0.84
N VAL A 92 10.27 7.92 1.42
CA VAL A 92 9.26 7.08 0.77
C VAL A 92 7.92 7.81 0.69
N ILE A 93 7.49 8.43 1.80
CA ILE A 93 6.26 9.25 1.85
C ILE A 93 6.34 10.39 0.84
N ALA A 94 7.45 11.13 0.79
CA ALA A 94 7.65 12.22 -0.17
C ALA A 94 7.66 11.72 -1.62
N GLY A 95 8.28 10.56 -1.89
CA GLY A 95 8.24 9.91 -3.21
C GLY A 95 6.82 9.54 -3.63
N ASN A 96 6.02 9.00 -2.72
CA ASN A 96 4.60 8.71 -2.98
C ASN A 96 3.77 9.97 -3.27
N GLY A 97 4.17 11.11 -2.69
CA GLY A 97 3.54 12.41 -2.96
C GLY A 97 3.62 12.87 -4.41
N THR A 98 4.57 12.34 -5.21
CA THR A 98 4.67 12.69 -6.65
C THR A 98 3.43 12.27 -7.45
N VAL A 99 2.70 11.25 -7.01
CA VAL A 99 1.43 10.85 -7.62
C VAL A 99 0.41 12.01 -7.60
N ALA A 100 0.41 12.79 -6.53
CA ALA A 100 -0.46 13.96 -6.42
C ALA A 100 -0.13 15.05 -7.46
N LEU A 101 1.15 15.20 -7.81
CA LEU A 101 1.58 16.16 -8.84
C LEU A 101 1.03 15.75 -10.20
N GLU A 102 1.14 14.47 -10.55
CA GLU A 102 0.60 13.93 -11.80
C GLU A 102 -0.94 14.02 -11.84
N ILE A 103 -1.62 13.75 -10.71
CA ILE A 103 -3.08 13.92 -10.63
C ILE A 103 -3.47 15.37 -10.91
N LEU A 104 -2.78 16.35 -10.32
CA LEU A 104 -3.08 17.77 -10.53
C LEU A 104 -2.74 18.27 -11.92
N GLU A 105 -1.73 17.68 -12.57
CA GLU A 105 -1.37 17.97 -13.96
C GLU A 105 -2.46 17.47 -14.92
N GLU A 106 -2.95 16.24 -14.74
CA GLU A 106 -3.94 15.62 -15.61
C GLU A 106 -5.38 16.07 -15.31
N LEU A 107 -5.70 16.35 -14.04
CA LEU A 107 -7.04 16.74 -13.59
C LEU A 107 -6.97 17.89 -12.57
N PRO A 108 -6.69 19.14 -13.02
CA PRO A 108 -6.50 20.28 -12.11
C PRO A 108 -7.70 20.63 -11.24
N ASP A 109 -8.91 20.22 -11.65
CA ASP A 109 -10.18 20.48 -10.97
C ASP A 109 -10.76 19.22 -10.30
N VAL A 110 -9.86 18.32 -9.84
CA VAL A 110 -10.26 17.15 -9.03
C VAL A 110 -10.88 17.60 -7.70
N ASP A 111 -11.98 16.95 -7.30
CA ASP A 111 -12.69 17.24 -6.05
C ASP A 111 -12.25 16.28 -4.91
N ALA A 112 -12.03 15.02 -5.25
CA ALA A 112 -11.61 14.01 -4.27
C ALA A 112 -10.65 12.98 -4.84
N VAL A 113 -9.77 12.47 -3.99
CA VAL A 113 -8.83 11.38 -4.31
C VAL A 113 -9.02 10.26 -3.31
N ILE A 114 -9.18 9.03 -3.79
CA ILE A 114 -9.30 7.82 -2.97
C ILE A 114 -8.04 7.00 -3.13
N VAL A 115 -7.39 6.68 -2.01
CA VAL A 115 -6.10 5.98 -1.98
C VAL A 115 -6.21 4.74 -1.11
N PRO A 116 -5.74 3.56 -1.56
CA PRO A 116 -5.75 2.37 -0.70
C PRO A 116 -4.87 2.58 0.53
N TYR A 117 -5.35 2.13 1.69
CA TYR A 117 -4.68 2.31 2.98
C TYR A 117 -4.20 0.95 3.53
N GLY A 118 -2.89 0.77 3.55
CA GLY A 118 -2.21 -0.30 4.29
C GLY A 118 -1.59 0.27 5.56
N GLY A 119 -0.34 0.72 5.48
CA GLY A 119 0.35 1.40 6.58
C GLY A 119 0.38 2.93 6.46
N GLY A 120 -0.29 3.52 5.47
CA GLY A 120 -0.42 4.96 5.34
C GLY A 120 0.63 5.67 4.46
N GLY A 121 1.74 5.03 4.12
CA GLY A 121 2.83 5.70 3.38
C GLY A 121 2.41 6.27 2.03
N LEU A 122 1.58 5.54 1.27
CA LEU A 122 1.05 6.01 -0.02
C LEU A 122 0.00 7.12 0.19
N SER A 123 -1.01 6.85 1.01
CA SER A 123 -2.15 7.76 1.22
C SER A 123 -1.73 9.05 1.89
N CYS A 124 -0.88 9.00 2.92
CA CYS A 124 -0.35 10.19 3.57
C CYS A 124 0.62 10.98 2.66
N GLY A 125 1.40 10.31 1.82
CA GLY A 125 2.28 10.96 0.85
C GLY A 125 1.47 11.76 -0.17
N ILE A 126 0.47 11.14 -0.80
CA ILE A 126 -0.43 11.81 -1.74
C ILE A 126 -1.19 12.94 -1.05
N ALA A 127 -1.76 12.69 0.14
CA ALA A 127 -2.50 13.69 0.89
C ALA A 127 -1.64 14.90 1.28
N SER A 128 -0.38 14.67 1.72
CA SER A 128 0.55 15.76 2.05
C SER A 128 0.76 16.70 0.88
N ALA A 129 1.02 16.18 -0.32
CA ALA A 129 1.24 16.99 -1.51
C ALA A 129 -0.04 17.71 -1.96
N LEU A 130 -1.19 17.01 -1.97
CA LEU A 130 -2.49 17.61 -2.32
C LEU A 130 -2.84 18.75 -1.35
N LYS A 131 -2.79 18.52 -0.04
CA LYS A 131 -3.15 19.53 0.96
C LYS A 131 -2.22 20.76 0.94
N ALA A 132 -0.96 20.57 0.57
CA ALA A 132 -0.01 21.67 0.40
C ALA A 132 -0.29 22.52 -0.85
N LEU A 133 -0.77 21.93 -1.94
CA LEU A 133 -1.00 22.58 -3.22
C LEU A 133 -2.46 23.05 -3.40
N ARG A 134 -3.40 22.22 -2.96
CA ARG A 134 -4.85 22.40 -3.09
C ARG A 134 -5.53 21.84 -1.84
N SER A 135 -5.59 22.61 -0.77
CA SER A 135 -6.14 22.19 0.54
C SER A 135 -7.63 21.85 0.52
N ASP A 136 -8.34 22.29 -0.50
CA ASP A 136 -9.77 22.04 -0.72
C ASP A 136 -10.07 20.61 -1.21
N ILE A 137 -9.11 19.91 -1.82
CA ILE A 137 -9.30 18.55 -2.31
C ILE A 137 -9.47 17.58 -1.13
N LYS A 138 -10.51 16.74 -1.21
CA LYS A 138 -10.72 15.68 -0.23
C LYS A 138 -9.87 14.46 -0.51
N VAL A 139 -9.30 13.87 0.52
CA VAL A 139 -8.50 12.64 0.39
C VAL A 139 -9.04 11.56 1.32
N PHE A 140 -9.57 10.50 0.74
CA PHE A 140 -10.12 9.37 1.48
C PHE A 140 -9.20 8.15 1.40
N ALA A 141 -9.08 7.46 2.51
CA ALA A 141 -8.52 6.12 2.55
C ALA A 141 -9.55 5.10 2.03
N ALA A 142 -9.09 4.06 1.34
CA ALA A 142 -9.89 2.88 1.04
C ALA A 142 -9.35 1.70 1.85
N GLU A 143 -10.20 1.08 2.67
CA GLU A 143 -9.88 -0.08 3.48
C GLU A 143 -10.83 -1.24 3.18
N VAL A 144 -10.46 -2.45 3.58
CA VAL A 144 -11.28 -3.65 3.41
C VAL A 144 -11.93 -4.05 4.74
N GLU A 145 -13.19 -4.52 4.68
CA GLU A 145 -13.97 -4.92 5.86
C GLU A 145 -13.29 -5.96 6.76
N THR A 146 -12.38 -6.75 6.22
CA THR A 146 -11.65 -7.81 6.94
C THR A 146 -10.50 -7.28 7.80
N ALA A 147 -10.12 -6.02 7.62
CA ALA A 147 -9.23 -5.27 8.52
C ALA A 147 -9.23 -3.78 8.11
N ALA A 148 -9.88 -2.93 8.89
CA ALA A 148 -10.01 -1.49 8.65
C ALA A 148 -9.45 -0.68 9.84
N PRO A 149 -8.12 -0.73 10.07
CA PRO A 149 -7.51 -0.12 11.24
C PRO A 149 -7.61 1.40 11.26
N LEU A 150 -7.59 2.08 10.11
CA LEU A 150 -7.72 3.53 10.07
C LEU A 150 -9.14 3.97 10.41
N ALA A 151 -10.17 3.32 9.87
CA ALA A 151 -11.56 3.61 10.22
C ALA A 151 -11.80 3.48 11.72
N ALA A 152 -11.35 2.37 12.33
CA ALA A 152 -11.43 2.14 13.76
C ALA A 152 -10.64 3.18 14.57
N SER A 153 -9.45 3.57 14.10
CA SER A 153 -8.61 4.58 14.77
C SER A 153 -9.24 5.97 14.71
N LEU A 154 -9.86 6.34 13.59
CA LEU A 154 -10.59 7.61 13.45
C LEU A 154 -11.80 7.67 14.40
N GLU A 155 -12.53 6.56 14.53
CA GLU A 155 -13.65 6.46 15.48
C GLU A 155 -13.19 6.54 16.93
N ALA A 156 -12.07 5.88 17.27
CA ALA A 156 -11.49 5.88 18.61
C ALA A 156 -10.77 7.20 18.98
N GLY A 157 -10.42 8.03 17.99
CA GLY A 157 -9.61 9.24 18.21
C GLY A 157 -8.14 8.96 18.52
N GLY A 158 -7.63 7.77 18.18
CA GLY A 158 -6.25 7.33 18.44
C GLY A 158 -5.93 6.06 17.67
N ALA A 159 -4.65 5.76 17.50
CA ALA A 159 -4.22 4.53 16.86
C ALA A 159 -4.66 3.30 17.66
N VAL A 160 -5.39 2.39 17.02
CA VAL A 160 -5.86 1.14 17.60
C VAL A 160 -5.53 -0.06 16.72
N GLU A 161 -5.46 -1.23 17.32
CA GLU A 161 -5.38 -2.49 16.62
C GLU A 161 -6.78 -3.07 16.34
N VAL A 162 -6.88 -3.82 15.25
CA VAL A 162 -8.10 -4.51 14.84
C VAL A 162 -7.82 -5.98 14.59
N GLU A 163 -8.85 -6.80 14.66
CA GLU A 163 -8.77 -8.16 14.18
C GLU A 163 -8.55 -8.18 12.66
N ARG A 164 -7.64 -9.02 12.19
CA ARG A 164 -7.35 -9.20 10.77
C ARG A 164 -7.82 -10.58 10.33
N ILE A 165 -8.75 -10.60 9.39
CA ILE A 165 -9.16 -11.83 8.70
C ILE A 165 -8.40 -11.91 7.39
N PRO A 166 -7.49 -12.90 7.19
CA PRO A 166 -6.73 -13.04 5.95
C PRO A 166 -7.64 -13.21 4.73
N THR A 167 -7.27 -12.56 3.62
CA THR A 167 -7.92 -12.70 2.31
C THR A 167 -6.86 -12.60 1.22
N PHE A 168 -7.25 -12.70 -0.07
CA PHE A 168 -6.35 -12.43 -1.19
C PHE A 168 -5.90 -10.95 -1.27
N ILE A 169 -6.53 -10.07 -0.48
CA ILE A 169 -6.21 -8.64 -0.42
C ILE A 169 -5.11 -8.44 0.62
N ASP A 170 -3.87 -8.58 0.22
CA ASP A 170 -2.70 -8.58 1.11
C ASP A 170 -1.88 -7.29 1.06
N GLY A 171 -2.21 -6.37 0.13
CA GLY A 171 -1.56 -5.05 0.02
C GLY A 171 -2.10 -3.98 0.98
N ILE A 172 -3.26 -4.24 1.60
CA ILE A 172 -3.93 -3.42 2.62
C ILE A 172 -4.43 -4.32 3.75
N GLY A 173 -5.07 -3.78 4.77
CA GLY A 173 -5.60 -4.57 5.87
C GLY A 173 -4.52 -5.02 6.85
N GLY A 174 -3.79 -4.07 7.43
CA GLY A 174 -2.84 -4.30 8.53
C GLY A 174 -3.53 -4.54 9.87
N LYS A 175 -2.76 -4.94 10.90
CA LYS A 175 -3.27 -5.13 12.28
C LYS A 175 -3.66 -3.80 12.95
N GLY A 176 -3.04 -2.67 12.54
CA GLY A 176 -3.24 -1.39 13.21
C GLY A 176 -2.64 -0.24 12.42
N VAL A 177 -2.90 0.97 12.87
CA VAL A 177 -2.19 2.18 12.43
C VAL A 177 -0.94 2.31 13.30
N LEU A 178 0.23 2.45 12.66
CA LEU A 178 1.46 2.69 13.41
C LEU A 178 1.37 4.01 14.18
N PRO A 179 1.81 4.06 15.46
CA PRO A 179 1.70 5.26 16.29
C PRO A 179 2.32 6.51 15.65
N GLU A 180 3.46 6.35 14.96
CA GLU A 180 4.15 7.44 14.26
C GLU A 180 3.41 7.91 13.00
N MET A 181 2.57 7.06 12.39
CA MET A 181 1.76 7.41 11.23
C MET A 181 0.42 8.05 11.59
N TRP A 182 -0.05 7.84 12.82
CA TRP A 182 -1.35 8.35 13.28
C TRP A 182 -1.52 9.87 13.17
N PRO A 183 -0.55 10.70 13.63
CA PRO A 183 -0.69 12.16 13.53
C PRO A 183 -0.87 12.63 12.08
N MET A 184 -0.16 12.00 11.14
CA MET A 184 -0.25 12.35 9.73
C MET A 184 -1.57 11.84 9.13
N ALA A 185 -1.93 10.59 9.37
CA ALA A 185 -3.16 9.99 8.83
C ALA A 185 -4.40 10.73 9.33
N SER A 186 -4.48 11.02 10.64
CA SER A 186 -5.64 11.69 11.25
C SER A 186 -5.78 13.15 10.84
N SER A 187 -4.69 13.82 10.47
CA SER A 187 -4.71 15.25 10.08
C SER A 187 -4.92 15.49 8.60
N LEU A 188 -4.47 14.57 7.74
CA LEU A 188 -4.45 14.76 6.29
C LEU A 188 -5.59 14.07 5.56
N LEU A 189 -6.10 12.95 6.11
CA LEU A 189 -7.15 12.18 5.46
C LEU A 189 -8.53 12.64 5.95
N ASP A 190 -9.43 12.86 5.00
CA ASP A 190 -10.80 13.33 5.28
C ASP A 190 -11.73 12.19 5.76
N GLY A 191 -11.25 10.96 5.78
CA GLY A 191 -11.96 9.79 6.27
C GLY A 191 -11.46 8.49 5.67
N SER A 192 -12.10 7.39 6.06
CA SER A 192 -11.87 6.06 5.50
C SER A 192 -13.18 5.50 4.94
N ILE A 193 -13.13 4.95 3.72
CA ILE A 193 -14.24 4.25 3.07
C ILE A 193 -13.91 2.76 3.12
N VAL A 194 -14.67 2.04 3.95
CA VAL A 194 -14.51 0.59 4.12
C VAL A 194 -15.40 -0.12 3.10
N VAL A 195 -14.79 -1.00 2.31
CA VAL A 195 -15.46 -1.79 1.28
C VAL A 195 -15.34 -3.29 1.56
N SER A 196 -16.31 -4.05 1.09
CA SER A 196 -16.30 -5.50 1.25
C SER A 196 -15.36 -6.18 0.25
N VAL A 197 -14.93 -7.40 0.56
CA VAL A 197 -14.17 -8.26 -0.36
C VAL A 197 -14.91 -8.44 -1.70
N LYS A 198 -16.25 -8.58 -1.64
CA LYS A 198 -17.09 -8.72 -2.83
C LYS A 198 -17.08 -7.47 -3.71
N GLU A 199 -17.16 -6.28 -3.13
CA GLU A 199 -17.08 -5.01 -3.87
C GLU A 199 -15.71 -4.84 -4.52
N ILE A 200 -14.64 -5.26 -3.87
CA ILE A 200 -13.28 -5.24 -4.44
C ILE A 200 -13.20 -6.21 -5.64
N CYS A 201 -13.73 -7.42 -5.54
CA CYS A 201 -13.80 -8.35 -6.67
C CYS A 201 -14.57 -7.73 -7.85
N HIS A 202 -15.71 -7.09 -7.59
CA HIS A 202 -16.50 -6.41 -8.62
C HIS A 202 -15.74 -5.24 -9.26
N ALA A 203 -15.00 -4.47 -8.46
CA ALA A 203 -14.16 -3.38 -8.96
C ALA A 203 -13.03 -3.90 -9.87
N ILE A 204 -12.39 -5.02 -9.52
CA ILE A 204 -11.37 -5.67 -10.36
C ILE A 204 -11.99 -6.15 -11.68
N GLN A 205 -13.17 -6.79 -11.65
CA GLN A 205 -13.89 -7.16 -12.87
C GLN A 205 -14.20 -5.95 -13.75
N THR A 206 -14.65 -4.85 -13.15
CA THR A 206 -14.94 -3.59 -13.82
C THR A 206 -13.69 -3.01 -14.50
N LEU A 207 -12.56 -2.98 -13.79
CA LEU A 207 -11.28 -2.53 -14.35
C LEU A 207 -10.84 -3.37 -15.55
N VAL A 208 -10.94 -4.70 -15.46
CA VAL A 208 -10.60 -5.59 -16.57
C VAL A 208 -11.52 -5.37 -17.77
N SER A 209 -12.84 -5.30 -17.53
CA SER A 209 -13.85 -5.26 -18.60
C SER A 209 -13.93 -3.90 -19.32
N HIS A 210 -13.71 -2.79 -18.60
CA HIS A 210 -13.94 -1.44 -19.11
C HIS A 210 -12.65 -0.64 -19.33
N ALA A 211 -11.66 -0.83 -18.46
CA ALA A 211 -10.38 -0.12 -18.55
C ALA A 211 -9.21 -0.98 -19.08
N HIS A 212 -9.44 -2.30 -19.24
CA HIS A 212 -8.42 -3.27 -19.66
C HIS A 212 -7.19 -3.27 -18.75
N LEU A 213 -7.41 -3.04 -17.46
CA LEU A 213 -6.39 -3.00 -16.42
C LEU A 213 -6.55 -4.17 -15.46
N VAL A 214 -5.43 -4.80 -15.11
CA VAL A 214 -5.37 -5.79 -14.03
C VAL A 214 -4.90 -5.10 -12.77
N ALA A 215 -5.76 -5.05 -11.74
CA ALA A 215 -5.43 -4.53 -10.42
C ALA A 215 -5.36 -5.66 -9.40
N GLU A 216 -4.46 -5.55 -8.43
CA GLU A 216 -4.51 -6.35 -7.20
C GLU A 216 -5.60 -5.84 -6.25
N GLY A 217 -5.87 -6.59 -5.16
CA GLY A 217 -6.93 -6.24 -4.21
C GLY A 217 -6.83 -4.82 -3.65
N ALA A 218 -5.62 -4.35 -3.33
CA ALA A 218 -5.39 -2.98 -2.86
C ALA A 218 -5.78 -1.93 -3.91
N GLY A 219 -5.36 -2.12 -5.17
CA GLY A 219 -5.73 -1.22 -6.27
C GLY A 219 -7.23 -1.26 -6.58
N GLY A 220 -7.86 -2.43 -6.44
CA GLY A 220 -9.31 -2.59 -6.57
C GLY A 220 -10.11 -1.90 -5.48
N ALA A 221 -9.56 -1.80 -4.25
CA ALA A 221 -10.26 -1.20 -3.11
C ALA A 221 -10.58 0.29 -3.32
N SER A 222 -9.68 1.08 -3.90
CA SER A 222 -9.94 2.49 -4.20
C SER A 222 -11.05 2.67 -5.25
N VAL A 223 -11.10 1.78 -6.24
CA VAL A 223 -12.16 1.78 -7.25
C VAL A 223 -13.49 1.34 -6.64
N ALA A 224 -13.49 0.29 -5.81
CA ALA A 224 -14.67 -0.13 -5.07
C ALA A 224 -15.22 1.02 -4.21
N ALA A 225 -14.34 1.72 -3.48
CA ALA A 225 -14.71 2.88 -2.68
C ALA A 225 -15.29 4.03 -3.55
N ALA A 226 -14.73 4.28 -4.72
CA ALA A 226 -15.27 5.27 -5.65
C ALA A 226 -16.69 4.91 -6.12
N LEU A 227 -16.93 3.65 -6.40
CA LEU A 227 -18.25 3.15 -6.86
C LEU A 227 -19.34 3.27 -5.79
N THR A 228 -19.01 3.39 -4.49
CA THR A 228 -19.98 3.65 -3.43
C THR A 228 -20.61 5.06 -3.50
N GLY A 229 -19.94 6.01 -4.14
CA GLY A 229 -20.32 7.43 -4.13
C GLY A 229 -20.07 8.16 -2.81
N MET A 230 -19.45 7.52 -1.82
CA MET A 230 -19.20 8.11 -0.48
C MET A 230 -18.15 9.23 -0.50
N ALA A 231 -17.31 9.29 -1.53
CA ALA A 231 -16.35 10.39 -1.70
C ALA A 231 -16.99 11.71 -2.15
N GLY A 232 -18.29 11.72 -2.39
CA GLY A 232 -19.07 12.89 -2.80
C GLY A 232 -19.42 12.88 -4.28
N GLN A 233 -20.03 14.01 -4.73
CA GLN A 233 -20.37 14.26 -6.11
C GLN A 233 -19.29 15.13 -6.74
N GLY A 234 -18.82 14.81 -7.93
CA GLY A 234 -17.77 15.57 -8.61
C GLY A 234 -16.73 14.69 -9.28
N LYS A 235 -15.56 15.24 -9.53
CA LYS A 235 -14.43 14.54 -10.16
C LYS A 235 -13.64 13.78 -9.11
N VAL A 236 -13.76 12.48 -9.11
CA VAL A 236 -13.10 11.59 -8.15
C VAL A 236 -12.02 10.79 -8.86
N VAL A 237 -10.81 10.81 -8.29
CA VAL A 237 -9.70 9.97 -8.72
C VAL A 237 -9.57 8.78 -7.77
N ALA A 238 -9.59 7.57 -8.31
CA ALA A 238 -9.28 6.34 -7.58
C ALA A 238 -7.88 5.85 -7.95
N VAL A 239 -6.98 5.76 -6.98
CA VAL A 239 -5.59 5.34 -7.22
C VAL A 239 -5.51 3.82 -7.33
N VAL A 240 -5.29 3.31 -8.53
CA VAL A 240 -5.00 1.89 -8.78
C VAL A 240 -3.51 1.65 -8.52
N SER A 241 -3.18 1.31 -7.28
CA SER A 241 -1.82 1.34 -6.75
C SER A 241 -0.91 0.19 -7.21
N GLY A 242 -1.47 -0.87 -7.78
CA GLY A 242 -0.69 -2.02 -8.24
C GLY A 242 -1.51 -3.12 -8.90
N GLY A 243 -0.80 -4.05 -9.55
CA GLY A 243 -1.36 -5.17 -10.27
C GLY A 243 -0.67 -6.51 -9.97
N ASN A 244 -0.04 -6.65 -8.79
CA ASN A 244 0.62 -7.87 -8.35
C ASN A 244 -0.39 -8.93 -7.87
N LEU A 245 -1.26 -9.35 -8.77
CA LEU A 245 -2.30 -10.35 -8.54
C LEU A 245 -1.91 -11.69 -9.14
N ASP A 246 -2.15 -12.77 -8.40
CA ASP A 246 -1.96 -14.11 -8.93
C ASP A 246 -2.96 -14.39 -10.06
N PRO A 247 -2.53 -14.94 -11.22
CA PRO A 247 -3.43 -15.28 -12.33
C PRO A 247 -4.57 -16.22 -11.94
N VAL A 248 -4.35 -17.13 -10.97
CA VAL A 248 -5.41 -18.02 -10.48
C VAL A 248 -6.46 -17.24 -9.70
N VAL A 249 -6.03 -16.31 -8.86
CA VAL A 249 -6.93 -15.40 -8.12
C VAL A 249 -7.73 -14.54 -9.11
N LEU A 250 -7.06 -13.95 -10.12
CA LEU A 250 -7.74 -13.16 -11.15
C LEU A 250 -8.80 -14.00 -11.89
N LYS A 251 -8.45 -15.24 -12.27
CA LYS A 251 -9.39 -16.15 -12.93
C LYS A 251 -10.64 -16.35 -12.08
N THR A 252 -10.49 -16.68 -10.80
CA THR A 252 -11.62 -16.88 -9.87
C THR A 252 -12.51 -15.63 -9.80
N ILE A 253 -11.89 -14.44 -9.69
CA ILE A 253 -12.63 -13.17 -9.68
C ILE A 253 -13.42 -12.98 -10.97
N LEU A 254 -12.82 -13.25 -12.14
CA LEU A 254 -13.49 -13.08 -13.44
C LEU A 254 -14.62 -14.09 -13.68
N GLU A 255 -14.58 -15.25 -13.02
CA GLU A 255 -15.66 -16.24 -13.00
C GLU A 255 -16.84 -15.80 -12.10
N GLY A 256 -16.70 -14.73 -11.33
CA GLY A 256 -17.73 -14.17 -10.44
C GLY A 256 -17.64 -14.67 -9.00
N ASP A 257 -16.62 -15.42 -8.67
CA ASP A 257 -16.41 -15.99 -7.36
C ASP A 257 -15.45 -15.15 -6.50
N ILE A 258 -15.53 -15.33 -5.18
CA ILE A 258 -14.57 -14.76 -4.22
C ILE A 258 -13.43 -15.77 -4.07
N PRO A 259 -12.16 -15.36 -4.32
CA PRO A 259 -11.03 -16.26 -4.13
C PRO A 259 -10.97 -16.80 -2.70
N PRO A 260 -10.69 -18.10 -2.54
CA PRO A 260 -10.51 -18.69 -1.21
C PRO A 260 -9.30 -18.03 -0.51
N LEU A 261 -9.25 -18.18 0.80
CA LEU A 261 -8.07 -17.84 1.59
C LEU A 261 -6.87 -18.68 1.07
N ALA A 262 -5.73 -18.03 0.89
CA ALA A 262 -4.48 -18.68 0.50
C ALA A 262 -3.86 -19.42 1.69
#